data_a8e87db0a127645fd05b752f18054987
#
_entry.id   a8e87db0a127645fd05b752f18054987
#
_cell.length_a   1.000
_cell.length_b   1.000
_cell.length_c   1.000
_cell.angle_alpha   90.00
_cell.angle_beta   90.00
_cell.angle_gamma   90.00
#
_symmetry.space_group_name_H-M   'P 1'
#
loop_
_entity.id
_entity.type
_entity.pdbx_description
1 polymer ?
#
loop_
_entity_poly.entity_id
_entity_poly.type
_entity_poly.pdbx_seq_one_letter_code
_entity_poly.pdbx_strand_id
1 'polypeptide(L)'
;MYLEYTEFISEGAEDVTEEEYARHEMRAAKLIDRMTHGRIRDETAVRPCVRAAMRDLIAQSIAAEREDRQHGGREIASVSNDGISVSYAQQGDMQAHRALIRARIIAEYLTGETTEDGVELLYAGTDA
;
A
#
# COMPACT_ATOMS: atom_id res chain seq x y z
N MET A 1 9.91 7.06 9.43
CA MET A 1 9.68 6.59 8.04
C MET A 1 10.16 5.15 7.94
N TYR A 2 9.29 4.26 7.46
CA TYR A 2 9.64 2.84 7.38
C TYR A 2 10.56 2.52 6.21
N LEU A 3 10.52 3.33 5.16
CA LEU A 3 11.43 3.17 4.03
C LEU A 3 11.81 4.55 3.52
N GLU A 4 13.11 4.81 3.44
CA GLU A 4 13.59 6.11 2.99
C GLU A 4 13.49 6.26 1.47
N TYR A 5 13.29 7.47 1.02
CA TYR A 5 13.19 7.79 -0.40
C TYR A 5 14.43 7.30 -1.17
N THR A 6 15.62 7.52 -0.61
CA THR A 6 16.86 7.13 -1.26
C THR A 6 16.97 5.61 -1.45
N GLU A 7 16.45 4.83 -0.50
CA GLU A 7 16.40 3.38 -0.63
C GLU A 7 15.44 2.96 -1.73
N PHE A 8 14.28 3.62 -1.80
CA PHE A 8 13.26 3.28 -2.78
C PHE A 8 13.76 3.53 -4.20
N ILE A 9 14.34 4.71 -4.46
CA ILE A 9 14.78 5.05 -5.81
C ILE A 9 16.02 4.27 -6.23
N SER A 10 16.83 3.80 -5.29
CA SER A 10 18.02 3.02 -5.62
C SER A 10 17.70 1.73 -6.35
N GLU A 11 16.45 1.29 -6.28
CA GLU A 11 16.03 0.05 -6.92
C GLU A 11 15.30 0.27 -8.25
N GLY A 12 15.43 1.44 -8.83
CA GLY A 12 14.96 1.68 -10.19
C GLY A 12 13.75 2.60 -10.36
N ALA A 13 13.27 3.21 -9.29
CA ALA A 13 12.11 4.09 -9.38
C ALA A 13 12.54 5.54 -9.61
N GLU A 14 13.16 5.80 -10.74
CA GLU A 14 13.80 7.08 -11.02
C GLU A 14 12.85 8.25 -11.29
N ASP A 15 11.61 7.96 -11.63
CA ASP A 15 10.65 8.99 -12.02
C ASP A 15 9.70 9.41 -10.90
N VAL A 16 10.04 9.10 -9.67
CA VAL A 16 9.23 9.45 -8.50
C VAL A 16 9.89 10.59 -7.76
N THR A 17 9.16 11.70 -7.58
CA THR A 17 9.69 12.83 -6.81
C THR A 17 9.61 12.54 -5.32
N GLU A 18 10.41 13.26 -4.54
CA GLU A 18 10.41 13.11 -3.09
C GLU A 18 9.05 13.43 -2.47
N GLU A 19 8.36 14.44 -3.00
CA GLU A 19 7.03 14.82 -2.52
C GLU A 19 6.00 13.73 -2.82
N GLU A 20 6.03 13.20 -4.02
CA GLU A 20 5.15 12.10 -4.41
C GLU A 20 5.42 10.89 -3.52
N TYR A 21 6.68 10.56 -3.32
CA TYR A 21 7.08 9.44 -2.48
C TYR A 21 6.55 9.59 -1.05
N ALA A 22 6.76 10.76 -0.46
CA ALA A 22 6.37 11.00 0.94
C ALA A 22 4.87 10.75 1.17
N ARG A 23 4.04 11.14 0.21
CA ARG A 23 2.60 10.94 0.29
C ARG A 23 2.23 9.46 0.26
N HIS A 24 2.84 8.71 -0.63
CA HIS A 24 2.58 7.27 -0.74
C HIS A 24 3.20 6.48 0.41
N GLU A 25 4.37 6.89 0.86
CA GLU A 25 5.00 6.27 2.01
C GLU A 25 4.12 6.40 3.26
N MET A 26 3.58 7.58 3.50
CA MET A 26 2.72 7.82 4.65
C MET A 26 1.48 6.91 4.62
N ARG A 27 0.87 6.74 3.47
CA ARG A 27 -0.29 5.85 3.31
C ARG A 27 0.07 4.41 3.59
N ALA A 28 1.19 3.96 3.05
CA ALA A 28 1.66 2.59 3.26
C ALA A 28 2.00 2.33 4.73
N ALA A 29 2.68 3.28 5.36
CA ALA A 29 3.05 3.17 6.77
C ALA A 29 1.82 3.08 7.67
N LYS A 30 0.80 3.88 7.40
CA LYS A 30 -0.45 3.82 8.15
C LYS A 30 -1.14 2.47 7.99
N LEU A 31 -1.12 1.92 6.79
CA LEU A 31 -1.71 0.62 6.55
C LEU A 31 -0.97 -0.47 7.33
N ILE A 32 0.35 -0.46 7.30
CA ILE A 32 1.15 -1.41 8.05
C ILE A 32 0.90 -1.27 9.55
N ASP A 33 0.87 -0.04 10.08
CA ASP A 33 0.58 0.18 11.49
C ASP A 33 -0.78 -0.36 11.89
N ARG A 34 -1.78 -0.18 11.04
CA ARG A 34 -3.12 -0.68 11.30
C ARG A 34 -3.14 -2.21 11.27
N MET A 35 -2.50 -2.83 10.28
CA MET A 35 -2.50 -4.28 10.13
C MET A 35 -1.68 -4.98 11.19
N THR A 36 -0.66 -4.33 11.71
CA THR A 36 0.18 -4.88 12.78
C THR A 36 -0.25 -4.39 14.16
N HIS A 37 -1.33 -3.62 14.23
CA HIS A 37 -1.89 -3.11 15.48
C HIS A 37 -0.88 -2.28 16.28
N GLY A 38 -0.02 -1.54 15.55
CA GLY A 38 0.99 -0.69 16.15
C GLY A 38 2.16 -1.41 16.79
N ARG A 39 2.25 -2.72 16.61
CA ARG A 39 3.27 -3.54 17.30
C ARG A 39 4.70 -3.24 16.88
N ILE A 40 4.89 -2.67 15.69
CA ILE A 40 6.24 -2.36 15.19
C ILE A 40 6.55 -0.88 15.15
N ARG A 41 5.58 -0.03 15.42
CA ARG A 41 5.75 1.42 15.27
C ARG A 41 6.87 1.99 16.13
N ASP A 42 7.03 1.46 17.34
CA ASP A 42 8.00 1.98 18.29
C ASP A 42 9.30 1.18 18.33
N GLU A 43 9.49 0.26 17.39
CA GLU A 43 10.75 -0.49 17.32
C GLU A 43 11.90 0.42 16.93
N THR A 44 13.07 0.17 17.50
CA THR A 44 14.25 1.01 17.28
C THR A 44 14.71 0.97 15.81
N ALA A 45 14.63 -0.19 15.18
CA ALA A 45 15.03 -0.35 13.79
C ALA A 45 13.91 -0.98 12.98
N VAL A 46 13.75 -0.52 11.75
CA VAL A 46 12.74 -1.07 10.86
C VAL A 46 13.18 -2.43 10.35
N ARG A 47 12.33 -3.42 10.51
CA ARG A 47 12.63 -4.80 10.08
C ARG A 47 12.76 -4.90 8.56
N PRO A 48 13.64 -5.76 8.06
CA PRO A 48 13.74 -5.96 6.60
C PRO A 48 12.42 -6.37 5.95
N CYS A 49 11.60 -7.19 6.62
CA CYS A 49 10.30 -7.58 6.07
C CYS A 49 9.34 -6.40 5.93
N VAL A 50 9.39 -5.46 6.88
CA VAL A 50 8.59 -4.24 6.82
C VAL A 50 9.06 -3.36 5.67
N ARG A 51 10.36 -3.21 5.49
CA ARG A 51 10.89 -2.43 4.37
C ARG A 51 10.50 -3.03 3.03
N ALA A 52 10.56 -4.35 2.90
CA ALA A 52 10.16 -5.03 1.68
C ALA A 52 8.66 -4.83 1.39
N ALA A 53 7.82 -4.98 2.41
CA ALA A 53 6.39 -4.73 2.27
C ALA A 53 6.11 -3.28 1.88
N MET A 54 6.79 -2.32 2.50
CA MET A 54 6.66 -0.91 2.19
C MET A 54 7.00 -0.62 0.74
N ARG A 55 8.10 -1.21 0.24
CA ARG A 55 8.51 -1.02 -1.15
C ARG A 55 7.41 -1.45 -2.11
N ASP A 56 6.86 -2.61 -1.90
CA ASP A 56 5.82 -3.13 -2.78
C ASP A 56 4.51 -2.34 -2.65
N LEU A 57 4.14 -1.94 -1.43
CA LEU A 57 2.94 -1.14 -1.20
C LEU A 57 3.06 0.25 -1.85
N ILE A 58 4.22 0.89 -1.72
CA ILE A 58 4.45 2.21 -2.30
C ILE A 58 4.42 2.11 -3.82
N ALA A 59 5.09 1.12 -4.40
CA ALA A 59 5.11 0.93 -5.84
C ALA A 59 3.71 0.69 -6.38
N GLN A 60 2.93 -0.14 -5.72
CA GLN A 60 1.54 -0.41 -6.11
C GLN A 60 0.69 0.87 -6.01
N SER A 61 0.86 1.63 -4.96
CA SER A 61 0.10 2.86 -4.74
C SER A 61 0.39 3.91 -5.82
N ILE A 62 1.66 4.08 -6.18
CA ILE A 62 2.06 5.01 -7.24
C ILE A 62 1.51 4.56 -8.59
N ALA A 63 1.65 3.28 -8.91
CA ALA A 63 1.14 2.74 -10.17
C ALA A 63 -0.37 2.90 -10.29
N ALA A 64 -1.09 2.66 -9.19
CA ALA A 64 -2.55 2.82 -9.18
C ALA A 64 -2.96 4.28 -9.40
N GLU A 65 -2.28 5.22 -8.76
CA GLU A 65 -2.58 6.64 -8.94
C GLU A 65 -2.32 7.10 -10.38
N ARG A 66 -1.22 6.64 -10.97
CA ARG A 66 -0.90 6.98 -12.37
C ARG A 66 -1.89 6.37 -13.34
N GLU A 67 -2.32 5.15 -13.08
CA GLU A 67 -3.36 4.51 -13.87
C GLU A 67 -4.66 5.30 -13.81
N ASP A 68 -5.05 5.73 -12.62
CA ASP A 68 -6.27 6.53 -12.45
C ASP A 68 -6.20 7.85 -13.21
N ARG A 69 -5.05 8.51 -13.20
CA ARG A 69 -4.88 9.75 -13.97
C ARG A 69 -4.99 9.52 -15.47
N GLN A 70 -4.44 8.39 -15.94
CA GLN A 70 -4.47 8.06 -17.35
C GLN A 70 -5.88 7.78 -17.82
N HIS A 71 -6.64 7.01 -17.06
CA HIS A 71 -7.97 6.56 -17.45
C HIS A 71 -9.07 7.55 -17.10
N GLY A 72 -8.89 8.33 -16.06
CA GLY A 72 -9.90 9.28 -15.59
C GLY A 72 -10.33 10.29 -16.63
N GLY A 73 -9.38 10.83 -17.39
CA GLY A 73 -9.69 11.78 -18.44
C GLY A 73 -10.40 11.16 -19.63
N ARG A 74 -10.08 9.92 -19.95
CA ARG A 74 -10.70 9.23 -21.07
C ARG A 74 -12.13 8.83 -20.76
N GLU A 75 -12.39 8.37 -19.56
CA GLU A 75 -13.72 7.94 -19.16
C GLU A 75 -14.69 9.09 -19.16
N ILE A 76 -14.27 10.25 -18.66
CA ILE A 76 -15.10 11.44 -18.65
C ILE A 76 -15.45 11.87 -20.08
N ALA A 77 -14.51 11.75 -21.01
CA ALA A 77 -14.71 12.17 -22.39
C ALA A 77 -15.61 11.21 -23.19
N SER A 78 -15.67 9.94 -22.80
CA SER A 78 -16.39 8.93 -23.56
C SER A 78 -17.73 8.52 -22.98
N VAL A 79 -18.10 9.10 -21.83
CA VAL A 79 -19.24 8.62 -21.09
C VAL A 79 -20.54 9.05 -21.72
N SER A 80 -21.35 8.10 -22.11
CA SER A 80 -22.77 8.29 -22.35
C SER A 80 -23.46 7.96 -21.03
N ASN A 81 -24.76 8.24 -20.93
CA ASN A 81 -25.51 8.02 -19.69
C ASN A 81 -25.42 6.56 -19.18
N ASP A 82 -25.34 5.60 -20.08
CA ASP A 82 -25.23 4.20 -19.68
C ASP A 82 -23.81 3.86 -19.23
N GLY A 83 -22.82 4.56 -19.73
CA GLY A 83 -21.43 4.34 -19.39
C GLY A 83 -21.06 4.75 -17.97
N ILE A 84 -21.79 5.67 -17.38
CA ILE A 84 -21.50 6.14 -16.03
C ILE A 84 -21.65 5.01 -15.02
N SER A 85 -22.74 4.26 -15.07
CA SER A 85 -22.98 3.16 -14.15
C SER A 85 -21.94 2.07 -14.29
N VAL A 86 -21.54 1.74 -15.52
CA VAL A 86 -20.50 0.75 -15.78
C VAL A 86 -19.15 1.22 -15.24
N SER A 87 -18.83 2.50 -15.42
CA SER A 87 -17.59 3.07 -14.95
C SER A 87 -17.48 2.99 -13.43
N TYR A 88 -18.54 3.30 -12.70
CA TYR A 88 -18.55 3.20 -11.24
C TYR A 88 -18.41 1.76 -10.77
N ALA A 89 -19.04 0.81 -11.44
CA ALA A 89 -18.90 -0.60 -11.10
C ALA A 89 -17.45 -1.06 -11.31
N GLN A 90 -16.84 -0.65 -12.42
CA GLN A 90 -15.44 -0.99 -12.69
C GLN A 90 -14.50 -0.36 -11.66
N GLN A 91 -14.76 0.86 -11.24
CA GLN A 91 -13.95 1.50 -10.20
C GLN A 91 -14.06 0.76 -8.87
N GLY A 92 -15.25 0.31 -8.52
CA GLY A 92 -15.45 -0.48 -7.30
C GLY A 92 -14.68 -1.79 -7.36
N ASP A 93 -14.72 -2.47 -8.50
CA ASP A 93 -13.98 -3.71 -8.71
C ASP A 93 -12.47 -3.48 -8.65
N MET A 94 -12.00 -2.38 -9.24
CA MET A 94 -10.59 -2.02 -9.20
C MET A 94 -10.12 -1.73 -7.78
N GLN A 95 -10.91 -1.01 -7.00
CA GLN A 95 -10.56 -0.70 -5.62
C GLN A 95 -10.53 -1.97 -4.76
N ALA A 96 -11.49 -2.86 -4.95
CA ALA A 96 -11.51 -4.15 -4.25
C ALA A 96 -10.29 -5.00 -4.64
N HIS A 97 -9.94 -5.01 -5.92
CA HIS A 97 -8.78 -5.73 -6.41
C HIS A 97 -7.48 -5.17 -5.82
N ARG A 98 -7.35 -3.85 -5.80
CA ARG A 98 -6.18 -3.18 -5.21
C ARG A 98 -6.07 -3.45 -3.72
N ALA A 99 -7.18 -3.48 -3.01
CA ALA A 99 -7.20 -3.82 -1.59
C ALA A 99 -6.75 -5.26 -1.35
N LEU A 100 -7.14 -6.18 -2.22
CA LEU A 100 -6.69 -7.56 -2.16
C LEU A 100 -5.18 -7.67 -2.39
N ILE A 101 -4.64 -6.91 -3.34
CA ILE A 101 -3.21 -6.90 -3.60
C ILE A 101 -2.46 -6.38 -2.38
N ARG A 102 -2.93 -5.30 -1.75
CA ARG A 102 -2.30 -4.76 -0.54
C ARG A 102 -2.31 -5.77 0.60
N ALA A 103 -3.44 -6.43 0.81
CA ALA A 103 -3.57 -7.46 1.85
C ALA A 103 -2.61 -8.63 1.58
N ARG A 104 -2.47 -9.02 0.32
CA ARG A 104 -1.58 -10.10 -0.08
C ARG A 104 -0.11 -9.72 0.14
N ILE A 105 0.27 -8.49 -0.18
CA ILE A 105 1.63 -7.99 0.07
C ILE A 105 1.95 -8.07 1.56
N ILE A 106 1.07 -7.56 2.40
CA ILE A 106 1.28 -7.56 3.84
C ILE A 106 1.37 -9.01 4.37
N ALA A 107 0.47 -9.87 3.94
CA ALA A 107 0.48 -11.27 4.36
C ALA A 107 1.77 -11.98 3.92
N GLU A 108 2.23 -11.71 2.70
CA GLU A 108 3.42 -12.35 2.17
C GLU A 108 4.67 -12.03 3.00
N TYR A 109 4.83 -10.78 3.40
CA TYR A 109 6.03 -10.36 4.11
C TYR A 109 5.93 -10.45 5.63
N LEU A 110 4.73 -10.36 6.19
CA LEU A 110 4.57 -10.26 7.64
C LEU A 110 3.94 -11.47 8.31
N THR A 111 3.41 -12.43 7.55
CA THR A 111 2.86 -13.65 8.14
C THR A 111 3.99 -14.45 8.81
N GLY A 112 3.78 -14.82 10.04
CA GLY A 112 4.80 -15.54 10.79
C GLY A 112 5.78 -14.68 11.55
N GLU A 113 5.78 -13.38 11.31
CA GLU A 113 6.64 -12.45 12.07
C GLU A 113 5.98 -12.15 13.41
N THR A 114 6.80 -12.10 14.46
CA THR A 114 6.29 -11.90 15.81
C THR A 114 7.02 -10.77 16.52
N THR A 115 6.41 -10.28 17.60
CA THR A 115 7.08 -9.38 18.54
C THR A 115 8.08 -10.18 19.35
N GLU A 116 8.89 -9.48 20.17
CA GLU A 116 9.82 -10.15 21.09
C GLU A 116 9.10 -11.09 22.05
N ASP A 117 7.84 -10.76 22.40
CA ASP A 117 7.04 -11.58 23.29
C ASP A 117 6.33 -12.74 22.60
N GLY A 118 6.58 -12.93 21.32
CA GLY A 118 6.00 -14.05 20.56
C GLY A 118 4.62 -13.82 20.00
N VAL A 119 4.12 -12.59 20.03
CA VAL A 119 2.80 -12.28 19.45
C VAL A 119 2.96 -12.03 17.96
N GLU A 120 2.17 -12.72 17.13
CA GLU A 120 2.22 -12.49 15.69
C GLU A 120 1.82 -11.05 15.35
N LEU A 121 2.57 -10.43 14.44
CA LEU A 121 2.34 -9.03 14.07
C LEU A 121 0.95 -8.79 13.51
N LEU A 122 0.42 -9.74 12.76
CA LEU A 122 -0.89 -9.61 12.13
C LEU A 122 -2.04 -10.14 12.98
N TYR A 123 -1.74 -10.61 14.19
CA TYR A 123 -2.76 -11.18 15.05
C TYR A 123 -3.75 -10.11 15.52
N ALA A 124 -5.02 -10.29 15.14
CA ALA A 124 -6.05 -9.35 15.51
C ALA A 124 -6.79 -9.77 16.78
N GLY A 125 -6.24 -10.68 17.51
CA GLY A 125 -6.89 -11.27 18.62
C GLY A 125 -7.16 -10.34 19.74
N THR A 126 -8.42 -10.36 20.08
CA THR A 126 -8.81 -9.50 21.07
C THR A 126 -9.30 -10.35 22.12
N ASP A 127 -9.09 -11.55 22.20
CA ASP A 127 -9.62 -12.25 23.07
C ASP A 127 -9.09 -12.17 24.12
N ALA A 128 -9.04 -11.71 24.32
CA ALA A 128 -8.87 -11.72 25.44
C ALA A 128 -9.32 -12.44 26.15
#